data_9d5189d4edbddcc1bb00759a90dd0962
#
_entry.id   9d5189d4edbddcc1bb00759a90dd0962
#
_cell.length_a   1.000
_cell.length_b   1.000
_cell.length_c   1.000
_cell.angle_alpha   90.00
_cell.angle_beta   90.00
_cell.angle_gamma   90.00
#
_symmetry.space_group_name_H-M   'P 1'
#
loop_
_entity.id
_entity.type
_entity.pdbx_description
1 polymer ?
#
loop_
_entity_poly.entity_id
_entity_poly.type
_entity_poly.pdbx_seq_one_letter_code
_entity_poly.pdbx_strand_id
1 'polypeptide(L)'
;PVHTSIQTVHRCLSYVGELFRLSVPLTANRILLNLLQSIEAISIPKALITYGSSRSEALSLYGVLTGMALPCILFPSALTNSISVMLLPTVAELQASQKRETLLLLIKKVFFCCFALGLSCTIGFLLFGRFIGSTLFHSTLAGSLILTLAWICPFLYTNSTLVSILNGLGHTASSFFVNTV
;
A
#
# COMPACT_ATOMS: atom_id res chain seq x y z
N PRO A 1 25.53 -33.36 28.81
CA PRO A 1 24.15 -32.89 28.46
C PRO A 1 23.86 -31.46 28.91
N VAL A 2 24.49 -30.96 29.99
CA VAL A 2 24.21 -29.59 30.51
C VAL A 2 24.80 -28.50 29.61
N HIS A 3 25.95 -28.69 29.00
CA HIS A 3 26.61 -27.73 28.09
C HIS A 3 25.82 -27.49 26.80
N THR A 4 25.12 -28.51 26.29
CA THR A 4 24.29 -28.39 25.07
C THR A 4 23.04 -27.55 25.33
N SER A 5 22.45 -27.66 26.53
CA SER A 5 21.26 -26.87 26.91
C SER A 5 21.55 -25.39 27.06
N ILE A 6 22.73 -25.02 27.62
CA ILE A 6 23.14 -23.63 27.78
C ILE A 6 23.41 -22.95 26.43
N GLN A 7 24.05 -23.67 25.49
CA GLN A 7 24.27 -23.15 24.13
C GLN A 7 22.97 -22.97 23.35
N THR A 8 21.98 -23.86 23.55
CA THR A 8 20.69 -23.75 22.93
C THR A 8 19.92 -22.56 23.47
N VAL A 9 19.96 -22.31 24.79
CA VAL A 9 19.32 -21.15 25.41
C VAL A 9 19.95 -19.83 24.94
N HIS A 10 21.31 -19.77 24.84
CA HIS A 10 21.99 -18.59 24.32
C HIS A 10 21.66 -18.30 22.85
N ARG A 11 21.55 -19.32 22.02
CA ARG A 11 21.07 -19.16 20.62
C ARG A 11 19.63 -18.69 20.56
N CYS A 12 18.72 -19.26 21.37
CA CYS A 12 17.34 -18.80 21.44
C CYS A 12 17.25 -17.33 21.86
N LEU A 13 18.01 -16.90 22.86
CA LEU A 13 18.05 -15.49 23.30
C LEU A 13 18.60 -14.57 22.21
N SER A 14 19.61 -15.00 21.45
CA SER A 14 20.13 -14.23 20.31
C SER A 14 19.10 -14.08 19.20
N TYR A 15 18.38 -15.14 18.84
CA TYR A 15 17.29 -15.08 17.84
C TYR A 15 16.12 -14.21 18.31
N VAL A 16 15.78 -14.26 19.59
CA VAL A 16 14.75 -13.38 20.19
C VAL A 16 15.19 -11.91 20.09
N GLY A 17 16.47 -11.62 20.36
CA GLY A 17 17.02 -10.27 20.21
C GLY A 17 16.97 -9.75 18.77
N GLU A 18 17.32 -10.60 17.78
CA GLU A 18 17.20 -10.25 16.36
C GLU A 18 15.75 -10.05 15.93
N LEU A 19 14.84 -10.90 16.39
CA LEU A 19 13.40 -10.75 16.14
C LEU A 19 12.86 -9.45 16.72
N PHE A 20 13.22 -9.09 17.96
CA PHE A 20 12.85 -7.81 18.55
C PHE A 20 13.39 -6.62 17.76
N ARG A 21 14.65 -6.68 17.34
CA ARG A 21 15.28 -5.62 16.55
C ARG A 21 14.60 -5.38 15.20
N LEU A 22 14.04 -6.42 14.58
CA LEU A 22 13.27 -6.33 13.35
C LEU A 22 11.80 -5.94 13.60
N SER A 23 11.21 -6.48 14.67
CA SER A 23 9.79 -6.28 14.97
C SER A 23 9.47 -4.87 15.47
N VAL A 24 10.37 -4.28 16.27
CA VAL A 24 10.17 -2.93 16.84
C VAL A 24 9.97 -1.87 15.75
N PRO A 25 10.85 -1.72 14.73
CA PRO A 25 10.66 -0.71 13.70
C PRO A 25 9.43 -0.99 12.82
N LEU A 26 9.12 -2.26 12.56
CA LEU A 26 7.92 -2.63 11.79
C LEU A 26 6.64 -2.30 12.56
N THR A 27 6.61 -2.57 13.86
CA THR A 27 5.46 -2.25 14.72
C THR A 27 5.31 -0.74 14.89
N ALA A 28 6.42 -0.02 15.08
CA ALA A 28 6.42 1.44 15.16
C ALA A 28 5.86 2.08 13.88
N ASN A 29 6.25 1.57 12.70
CA ASN A 29 5.71 2.00 11.42
C ASN A 29 4.19 1.77 11.33
N ARG A 30 3.72 0.60 11.75
CA ARG A 30 2.28 0.27 11.80
C ARG A 30 1.51 1.21 12.72
N ILE A 31 2.04 1.49 13.91
CA ILE A 31 1.42 2.41 14.87
C ILE A 31 1.38 3.81 14.27
N LEU A 32 2.46 4.29 13.67
CA LEU A 32 2.52 5.60 13.02
C LEU A 32 1.47 5.73 11.91
N LEU A 33 1.39 4.74 11.01
CA LEU A 33 0.39 4.73 9.95
C LEU A 33 -1.05 4.74 10.50
N ASN A 34 -1.34 3.96 11.55
CA ASN A 34 -2.65 3.94 12.19
C ASN A 34 -2.99 5.28 12.85
N LEU A 35 -2.02 5.96 13.45
CA LEU A 35 -2.20 7.31 13.99
C LEU A 35 -2.49 8.34 12.89
N LEU A 36 -1.73 8.28 11.78
CA LEU A 36 -1.98 9.15 10.62
C LEU A 36 -3.38 8.93 10.03
N GLN A 37 -3.81 7.68 9.87
CA GLN A 37 -5.16 7.35 9.42
C GLN A 37 -6.24 7.88 10.39
N SER A 38 -5.98 7.83 11.70
CA SER A 38 -6.90 8.39 12.70
C SER A 38 -7.00 9.91 12.61
N ILE A 39 -5.88 10.58 12.38
CA ILE A 39 -5.83 12.03 12.16
C ILE A 39 -6.57 12.40 10.86
N GLU A 40 -6.36 11.64 9.79
CA GLU A 40 -7.05 11.80 8.51
C GLU A 40 -8.57 11.67 8.68
N ALA A 41 -9.03 10.63 9.37
CA ALA A 41 -10.44 10.36 9.61
C ALA A 41 -11.17 11.48 10.38
N ILE A 42 -10.43 12.24 11.19
CA ILE A 42 -10.98 13.40 11.91
C ILE A 42 -10.84 14.68 11.08
N SER A 43 -9.71 14.85 10.42
CA SER A 43 -9.36 16.10 9.72
C SER A 43 -10.19 16.34 8.47
N ILE A 44 -10.48 15.29 7.69
CA ILE A 44 -11.24 15.42 6.44
C ILE A 44 -12.69 15.90 6.71
N PRO A 45 -13.49 15.26 7.58
CA PRO A 45 -14.82 15.76 7.90
C PRO A 45 -14.80 17.16 8.53
N LYS A 46 -13.82 17.44 9.41
CA LYS A 46 -13.66 18.75 10.03
C LYS A 46 -13.38 19.84 8.99
N ALA A 47 -12.52 19.58 8.02
CA ALA A 47 -12.23 20.52 6.94
C ALA A 47 -13.50 20.78 6.10
N LEU A 48 -14.26 19.75 5.74
CA LEU A 48 -15.52 19.90 5.00
C LEU A 48 -16.54 20.77 5.74
N ILE A 49 -16.65 20.61 7.06
CA ILE A 49 -17.52 21.46 7.89
C ILE A 49 -17.04 22.91 7.87
N THR A 50 -15.72 23.15 7.91
CA THR A 50 -15.14 24.50 7.85
C THR A 50 -15.41 25.19 6.51
N TYR A 51 -15.53 24.42 5.43
CA TYR A 51 -15.89 24.91 4.08
C TYR A 51 -17.41 25.09 3.88
N GLY A 52 -18.22 24.93 4.93
CA GLY A 52 -19.67 25.24 4.89
C GLY A 52 -20.57 24.03 4.72
N SER A 53 -20.06 22.79 4.70
CA SER A 53 -20.89 21.59 4.71
C SER A 53 -21.49 21.36 6.08
N SER A 54 -22.73 20.86 6.13
CA SER A 54 -23.30 20.39 7.38
C SER A 54 -22.52 19.18 7.92
N ARG A 55 -22.55 18.96 9.22
CA ARG A 55 -21.88 17.82 9.86
C ARG A 55 -22.34 16.48 9.27
N SER A 56 -23.63 16.37 8.97
CA SER A 56 -24.22 15.15 8.37
C SER A 56 -23.67 14.91 6.96
N GLU A 57 -23.60 15.96 6.14
CA GLU A 57 -23.08 15.88 4.76
C GLU A 57 -21.60 15.54 4.75
N ALA A 58 -20.78 16.17 5.62
CA ALA A 58 -19.36 15.90 5.73
C ALA A 58 -19.07 14.45 6.11
N LEU A 59 -19.78 13.90 7.09
CA LEU A 59 -19.66 12.51 7.51
C LEU A 59 -20.18 11.55 6.43
N SER A 60 -21.26 11.88 5.73
CA SER A 60 -21.77 11.10 4.61
C SER A 60 -20.78 11.05 3.47
N LEU A 61 -20.18 12.17 3.08
CA LEU A 61 -19.18 12.25 2.02
C LEU A 61 -17.94 11.42 2.37
N TYR A 62 -17.46 11.53 3.62
CA TYR A 62 -16.34 10.73 4.10
C TYR A 62 -16.67 9.24 4.12
N GLY A 63 -17.88 8.86 4.53
CA GLY A 63 -18.35 7.48 4.52
C GLY A 63 -18.44 6.90 3.10
N VAL A 64 -18.93 7.66 2.13
CA VAL A 64 -18.96 7.26 0.71
C VAL A 64 -17.54 7.13 0.15
N LEU A 65 -16.64 8.05 0.48
CA LEU A 65 -15.24 7.98 0.06
C LEU A 65 -14.56 6.71 0.57
N THR A 66 -14.62 6.47 1.89
CA THR A 66 -13.88 5.38 2.54
C THR A 66 -14.58 4.02 2.43
N GLY A 67 -15.91 4.00 2.39
CA GLY A 67 -16.70 2.78 2.34
C GLY A 67 -17.07 2.30 0.94
N MET A 68 -17.05 3.17 -0.06
CA MET A 68 -17.48 2.82 -1.42
C MET A 68 -16.39 3.10 -2.46
N ALA A 69 -15.93 4.35 -2.59
CA ALA A 69 -15.04 4.74 -3.67
C ALA A 69 -13.63 4.15 -3.53
N LEU A 70 -13.00 4.28 -2.35
CA LEU A 70 -11.66 3.75 -2.10
C LEU A 70 -11.59 2.22 -2.23
N PRO A 71 -12.48 1.41 -1.62
CA PRO A 71 -12.46 -0.04 -1.81
C PRO A 71 -12.62 -0.44 -3.28
N CYS A 72 -13.48 0.24 -4.04
CA CYS A 72 -13.66 -0.02 -5.46
C CYS A 72 -12.37 0.21 -6.25
N ILE A 73 -11.67 1.33 -6.02
CA ILE A 73 -10.42 1.68 -6.68
C ILE A 73 -9.27 0.78 -6.23
N LEU A 74 -9.24 0.40 -4.96
CA LEU A 74 -8.18 -0.45 -4.41
C LEU A 74 -8.38 -1.94 -4.77
N PHE A 75 -9.55 -2.36 -5.21
CA PHE A 75 -9.81 -3.77 -5.54
C PHE A 75 -8.82 -4.35 -6.57
N PRO A 76 -8.54 -3.70 -7.72
CA PRO A 76 -7.56 -4.22 -8.67
C PRO A 76 -6.12 -4.22 -8.14
N SER A 77 -5.81 -3.44 -7.10
CA SER A 77 -4.47 -3.43 -6.50
C SER A 77 -4.11 -4.75 -5.83
N ALA A 78 -5.07 -5.62 -5.56
CA ALA A 78 -4.81 -6.98 -5.07
C ALA A 78 -3.91 -7.78 -6.03
N LEU A 79 -4.02 -7.55 -7.35
CA LEU A 79 -3.15 -8.17 -8.34
C LEU A 79 -1.72 -7.65 -8.22
N THR A 80 -1.53 -6.34 -8.12
CA THR A 80 -0.19 -5.75 -7.97
C THR A 80 0.44 -6.09 -6.61
N ASN A 81 -0.36 -6.20 -5.56
CA ASN A 81 0.11 -6.67 -4.26
C ASN A 81 0.61 -8.12 -4.30
N SER A 82 -0.08 -9.00 -5.02
CA SER A 82 0.38 -10.39 -5.22
C SER A 82 1.73 -10.44 -5.94
N ILE A 83 1.91 -9.64 -6.99
CA ILE A 83 3.19 -9.47 -7.68
C ILE A 83 4.26 -8.95 -6.71
N SER A 84 3.93 -7.94 -5.91
CA SER A 84 4.84 -7.31 -4.95
C SER A 84 5.37 -8.29 -3.89
N VAL A 85 4.52 -9.17 -3.38
CA VAL A 85 4.92 -10.21 -2.41
C VAL A 85 5.93 -11.19 -3.02
N MET A 86 5.73 -11.60 -4.27
CA MET A 86 6.66 -12.50 -4.98
C MET A 86 7.95 -11.80 -5.38
N LEU A 87 7.90 -10.49 -5.59
CA LEU A 87 9.04 -9.71 -6.05
C LEU A 87 10.12 -9.56 -4.97
N LEU A 88 9.72 -9.43 -3.72
CA LEU A 88 10.63 -9.21 -2.58
C LEU A 88 11.74 -10.29 -2.51
N PRO A 89 11.43 -11.61 -2.43
CA PRO A 89 12.46 -12.64 -2.39
C PRO A 89 13.24 -12.74 -3.71
N THR A 90 12.58 -12.55 -4.85
CA THR A 90 13.21 -12.64 -6.18
C THR A 90 14.26 -11.55 -6.36
N VAL A 91 13.96 -10.32 -5.95
CA VAL A 91 14.91 -9.18 -5.99
C VAL A 91 16.08 -9.43 -5.07
N ALA A 92 15.84 -9.91 -3.84
CA ALA A 92 16.88 -10.22 -2.89
C ALA A 92 17.83 -11.32 -3.40
N GLU A 93 17.30 -12.38 -4.02
CA GLU A 93 18.08 -13.47 -4.62
C GLU A 93 18.94 -13.00 -5.80
N LEU A 94 18.35 -12.21 -6.71
CA LEU A 94 19.09 -11.67 -7.88
C LEU A 94 20.19 -10.71 -7.44
N GLN A 95 19.95 -9.92 -6.40
CA GLN A 95 20.96 -9.03 -5.83
C GLN A 95 22.09 -9.83 -5.18
N ALA A 96 21.78 -10.83 -4.36
CA ALA A 96 22.78 -11.70 -3.74
C ALA A 96 23.62 -12.45 -4.78
N SER A 97 23.00 -12.86 -5.89
CA SER A 97 23.68 -13.53 -7.02
C SER A 97 24.43 -12.57 -7.94
N GLN A 98 24.45 -11.26 -7.65
CA GLN A 98 25.08 -10.19 -8.44
C GLN A 98 24.64 -10.14 -9.92
N LYS A 99 23.48 -10.68 -10.25
CA LYS A 99 22.89 -10.67 -11.62
C LYS A 99 22.21 -9.33 -11.93
N ARG A 100 23.01 -8.28 -12.01
CA ARG A 100 22.53 -6.89 -12.13
C ARG A 100 21.68 -6.63 -13.36
N GLU A 101 22.04 -7.19 -14.51
CA GLU A 101 21.27 -7.03 -15.76
C GLU A 101 19.89 -7.66 -15.66
N THR A 102 19.80 -8.89 -15.15
CA THR A 102 18.54 -9.60 -14.95
C THR A 102 17.65 -8.86 -13.96
N LEU A 103 18.24 -8.33 -12.88
CA LEU A 103 17.53 -7.51 -11.88
C LEU A 103 16.93 -6.25 -12.51
N LEU A 104 17.69 -5.49 -13.31
CA LEU A 104 17.21 -4.29 -13.97
C LEU A 104 16.10 -4.59 -14.99
N LEU A 105 16.23 -5.67 -15.75
CA LEU A 105 15.19 -6.11 -16.68
C LEU A 105 13.90 -6.51 -15.94
N LEU A 106 14.02 -7.23 -14.82
CA LEU A 106 12.89 -7.59 -13.98
C LEU A 106 12.17 -6.34 -13.46
N ILE A 107 12.91 -5.39 -12.88
CA ILE A 107 12.34 -4.14 -12.35
C ILE A 107 11.59 -3.37 -13.45
N LYS A 108 12.20 -3.18 -14.61
CA LYS A 108 11.57 -2.49 -15.75
C LYS A 108 10.29 -3.20 -16.20
N LYS A 109 10.35 -4.52 -16.35
CA LYS A 109 9.21 -5.32 -16.82
C LYS A 109 8.03 -5.25 -15.84
N VAL A 110 8.30 -5.40 -14.56
CA VAL A 110 7.26 -5.37 -13.52
C VAL A 110 6.67 -3.97 -13.36
N PHE A 111 7.53 -2.94 -13.37
CA PHE A 111 7.08 -1.56 -13.33
C PHE A 111 6.12 -1.25 -14.50
N PHE A 112 6.52 -1.59 -15.72
CA PHE A 112 5.69 -1.38 -16.91
C PHE A 112 4.38 -2.15 -16.83
N CYS A 113 4.40 -3.40 -16.34
CA CYS A 113 3.22 -4.23 -16.19
C CYS A 113 2.23 -3.62 -15.18
N CYS A 114 2.70 -3.21 -13.99
CA CYS A 114 1.85 -2.59 -12.96
C CYS A 114 1.31 -1.23 -13.42
N PHE A 115 2.13 -0.43 -14.09
CA PHE A 115 1.70 0.86 -14.63
C PHE A 115 0.66 0.70 -15.74
N ALA A 116 0.86 -0.25 -16.67
CA ALA A 116 -0.10 -0.56 -17.72
C ALA A 116 -1.44 -1.06 -17.14
N LEU A 117 -1.38 -1.91 -16.10
CA LEU A 117 -2.57 -2.35 -15.38
C LEU A 117 -3.28 -1.16 -14.72
N GLY A 118 -2.54 -0.25 -14.10
CA GLY A 118 -3.09 0.98 -13.52
C GLY A 118 -3.77 1.86 -14.56
N LEU A 119 -3.15 2.06 -15.73
CA LEU A 119 -3.75 2.81 -16.84
C LEU A 119 -5.02 2.14 -17.37
N SER A 120 -5.01 0.82 -17.53
CA SER A 120 -6.19 0.07 -17.97
C SER A 120 -7.36 0.22 -16.99
N CYS A 121 -7.07 0.14 -15.68
CA CYS A 121 -8.08 0.38 -14.64
C CYS A 121 -8.57 1.83 -14.64
N THR A 122 -7.68 2.81 -14.84
CA THR A 122 -8.08 4.23 -14.98
C THR A 122 -9.08 4.39 -16.10
N ILE A 123 -8.78 3.86 -17.30
CA ILE A 123 -9.70 3.91 -18.45
C ILE A 123 -11.03 3.23 -18.10
N GLY A 124 -10.99 2.05 -17.48
CA GLY A 124 -12.18 1.34 -17.03
C GLY A 124 -13.04 2.16 -16.07
N PHE A 125 -12.43 2.79 -15.05
CA PHE A 125 -13.14 3.63 -14.11
C PHE A 125 -13.65 4.94 -14.71
N LEU A 126 -12.94 5.53 -15.67
CA LEU A 126 -13.43 6.71 -16.40
C LEU A 126 -14.63 6.39 -17.27
N LEU A 127 -14.67 5.23 -17.90
CA LEU A 127 -15.80 4.81 -18.73
C LEU A 127 -16.99 4.34 -17.90
N PHE A 128 -16.74 3.55 -16.86
CA PHE A 128 -17.80 2.87 -16.10
C PHE A 128 -18.01 3.42 -14.68
N GLY A 129 -17.23 4.38 -14.20
CA GLY A 129 -17.28 4.86 -12.82
C GLY A 129 -18.66 5.41 -12.41
N ARG A 130 -19.35 6.13 -13.30
CA ARG A 130 -20.72 6.58 -13.04
C ARG A 130 -21.71 5.42 -12.98
N PHE A 131 -21.57 4.45 -13.86
CA PHE A 131 -22.41 3.26 -13.89
C PHE A 131 -22.20 2.42 -12.61
N ILE A 132 -20.95 2.22 -12.19
CA ILE A 132 -20.61 1.53 -10.95
C ILE A 132 -21.22 2.27 -9.75
N GLY A 133 -21.08 3.59 -9.69
CA GLY A 133 -21.63 4.41 -8.61
C GLY A 133 -23.15 4.32 -8.51
N SER A 134 -23.85 4.42 -9.64
CA SER A 134 -25.32 4.39 -9.67
C SER A 134 -25.90 2.99 -9.48
N THR A 135 -25.29 1.97 -10.09
CA THR A 135 -25.87 0.61 -10.13
C THR A 135 -25.43 -0.22 -8.93
N LEU A 136 -24.14 -0.16 -8.55
CA LEU A 136 -23.59 -0.97 -7.47
C LEU A 136 -23.82 -0.31 -6.10
N PHE A 137 -23.58 1.00 -6.02
CA PHE A 137 -23.62 1.73 -4.76
C PHE A 137 -24.89 2.59 -4.59
N HIS A 138 -25.74 2.66 -5.59
CA HIS A 138 -26.96 3.51 -5.60
C HIS A 138 -26.65 4.96 -5.17
N SER A 139 -25.45 5.46 -5.48
CA SER A 139 -24.94 6.76 -5.08
C SER A 139 -24.24 7.48 -6.23
N THR A 140 -24.79 8.60 -6.63
CA THR A 140 -24.18 9.48 -7.66
C THR A 140 -22.88 10.10 -7.16
N LEU A 141 -22.79 10.34 -5.84
CA LEU A 141 -21.58 10.80 -5.16
C LEU A 141 -20.43 9.78 -5.27
N ALA A 142 -20.71 8.48 -5.06
CA ALA A 142 -19.72 7.42 -5.21
C ALA A 142 -19.18 7.40 -6.65
N GLY A 143 -20.03 7.52 -7.65
CA GLY A 143 -19.63 7.58 -9.06
C GLY A 143 -18.70 8.75 -9.38
N SER A 144 -18.99 9.95 -8.86
CA SER A 144 -18.13 11.12 -9.07
C SER A 144 -16.78 11.00 -8.36
N LEU A 145 -16.76 10.45 -7.16
CA LEU A 145 -15.52 10.17 -6.41
C LEU A 145 -14.66 9.13 -7.13
N ILE A 146 -15.25 8.03 -7.64
CA ILE A 146 -14.54 7.02 -8.42
C ILE A 146 -13.88 7.66 -9.64
N LEU A 147 -14.59 8.51 -10.39
CA LEU A 147 -14.04 9.20 -11.54
C LEU A 147 -12.85 10.10 -11.18
N THR A 148 -12.99 10.87 -10.10
CA THR A 148 -11.93 11.78 -9.63
C THR A 148 -10.70 11.01 -9.16
N LEU A 149 -10.89 9.93 -8.40
CA LEU A 149 -9.81 9.13 -7.86
C LEU A 149 -9.18 8.18 -8.90
N ALA A 150 -9.86 7.89 -10.00
CA ALA A 150 -9.34 7.01 -11.06
C ALA A 150 -7.96 7.43 -11.59
N TRP A 151 -7.69 8.74 -11.64
CA TRP A 151 -6.39 9.28 -12.09
C TRP A 151 -5.21 8.88 -11.20
N ILE A 152 -5.46 8.51 -9.96
CA ILE A 152 -4.42 8.12 -8.99
C ILE A 152 -4.07 6.63 -9.14
N CYS A 153 -4.90 5.81 -9.78
CA CYS A 153 -4.72 4.36 -9.91
C CYS A 153 -3.33 3.93 -10.42
N PRO A 154 -2.75 4.51 -11.50
CA PRO A 154 -1.46 4.08 -12.00
C PRO A 154 -0.35 4.25 -10.96
N PHE A 155 -0.41 5.32 -10.17
CA PHE A 155 0.56 5.60 -9.13
C PHE A 155 0.36 4.69 -7.92
N LEU A 156 -0.88 4.48 -7.47
CA LEU A 156 -1.20 3.60 -6.35
C LEU A 156 -0.75 2.16 -6.62
N TYR A 157 -1.03 1.64 -7.82
CA TYR A 157 -0.70 0.24 -8.16
C TYR A 157 0.79 0.03 -8.36
N THR A 158 1.51 1.07 -8.77
CA THR A 158 2.96 1.01 -8.92
C THR A 158 3.68 1.17 -7.58
N ASN A 159 3.12 1.93 -6.64
CA ASN A 159 3.73 2.22 -5.35
C ASN A 159 4.06 0.95 -4.54
N SER A 160 3.11 0.01 -4.40
CA SER A 160 3.32 -1.24 -3.66
C SER A 160 4.48 -2.06 -4.22
N THR A 161 4.62 -2.05 -5.54
CA THR A 161 5.69 -2.75 -6.25
C THR A 161 7.05 -2.09 -6.03
N LEU A 162 7.11 -0.76 -6.08
CA LEU A 162 8.33 0.00 -5.82
C LEU A 162 8.83 -0.19 -4.38
N VAL A 163 7.92 -0.15 -3.41
CA VAL A 163 8.23 -0.42 -1.99
C VAL A 163 8.77 -1.83 -1.82
N SER A 164 8.19 -2.82 -2.50
CA SER A 164 8.66 -4.22 -2.44
C SER A 164 10.05 -4.38 -3.04
N ILE A 165 10.35 -3.69 -4.15
CA ILE A 165 11.69 -3.68 -4.77
C ILE A 165 12.71 -3.05 -3.81
N LEU A 166 12.41 -1.90 -3.21
CA LEU A 166 13.29 -1.23 -2.24
C LEU A 166 13.59 -2.12 -1.04
N ASN A 167 12.58 -2.82 -0.54
CA ASN A 167 12.74 -3.75 0.57
C ASN A 167 13.59 -4.97 0.18
N GLY A 168 13.40 -5.50 -1.03
CA GLY A 168 14.19 -6.60 -1.58
C GLY A 168 15.66 -6.23 -1.82
N LEU A 169 15.94 -4.95 -2.12
CA LEU A 169 17.29 -4.40 -2.23
C LEU A 169 17.95 -4.11 -0.86
N GLY A 170 17.26 -4.36 0.25
CA GLY A 170 17.77 -4.10 1.60
C GLY A 170 17.67 -2.64 2.05
N HIS A 171 17.09 -1.75 1.22
CA HIS A 171 16.91 -0.33 1.54
C HIS A 171 15.62 -0.05 2.33
N THR A 172 15.38 -0.83 3.40
CA THR A 172 14.17 -0.73 4.24
C THR A 172 14.00 0.63 4.92
N ALA A 173 15.11 1.28 5.28
CA ALA A 173 15.09 2.63 5.85
C ALA A 173 14.58 3.67 4.84
N SER A 174 15.00 3.58 3.57
CA SER A 174 14.50 4.45 2.50
C SER A 174 13.01 4.23 2.24
N SER A 175 12.55 2.99 2.29
CA SER A 175 11.13 2.63 2.19
C SER A 175 10.31 3.24 3.33
N PHE A 176 10.85 3.27 4.55
CA PHE A 176 10.22 3.92 5.69
C PHE A 176 10.05 5.44 5.45
N PHE A 177 11.09 6.12 5.01
CA PHE A 177 11.03 7.56 4.72
C PHE A 177 10.01 7.89 3.61
N VAL A 178 9.98 7.11 2.52
CA VAL A 178 9.03 7.30 1.42
C VAL A 178 7.58 7.09 1.86
N ASN A 179 7.31 6.18 2.80
CA ASN A 179 5.96 5.96 3.33
C ASN A 179 5.53 7.00 4.38
N THR A 180 6.46 7.77 4.94
CA THR A 180 6.18 8.75 6.01
C THR A 180 5.96 10.16 5.46
N VAL A 181 6.44 10.47 4.26
CA VAL A 181 6.26 11.75 3.55
C VAL A 181 4.99 11.72 2.72
#